data_a1a812c070ec7ecdb1537d172d96acd2
#
_entry.id   a1a812c070ec7ecdb1537d172d96acd2
#
_cell.length_a   1.000
_cell.length_b   1.000
_cell.length_c   1.000
_cell.angle_alpha   90.00
_cell.angle_beta   90.00
_cell.angle_gamma   90.00
#
_symmetry.space_group_name_H-M   'P 1'
#
loop_
_entity.id
_entity.type
_entity.pdbx_description
1 polymer ?
#
loop_
_entity_poly.entity_id
_entity_poly.type
_entity_poly.pdbx_seq_one_letter_code
_entity_poly.pdbx_strand_id
1 'polypeptide(L)'
;KTILTSLVTSLGAVLLPRLSYYIMEGKKEEFQGLIKKAYNFVIVIAFPLMLFTIFYAKDCLIFLSGNEFIGATLAMQIIAPTILLIGLSNLLGIQVLTPLNKEKQLVYSVVAGALVDLILNIIFIPKMGAAGASLGTLVAEFVVLTVQILYLKDLFFRIAKQVQYGKIVLALILAS
;
A
#
# COMPACT_ATOMS: atom_id res chain seq x y z
N LYS A 1 8.14 0.15 -10.12
CA LYS A 1 7.42 0.25 -8.84
C LYS A 1 6.90 1.67 -8.60
N THR A 2 7.74 2.69 -8.59
CA THR A 2 7.38 4.08 -8.21
C THR A 2 6.23 4.64 -9.05
N ILE A 3 6.22 4.41 -10.36
CA ILE A 3 5.14 4.88 -11.25
C ILE A 3 3.79 4.24 -10.87
N LEU A 4 3.77 2.94 -10.57
CA LEU A 4 2.55 2.23 -10.21
C LEU A 4 2.02 2.65 -8.82
N THR A 5 2.92 2.86 -7.86
CA THR A 5 2.52 3.35 -6.54
C THR A 5 2.02 4.80 -6.59
N SER A 6 2.60 5.66 -7.44
CA SER A 6 2.12 7.04 -7.58
C SER A 6 0.70 7.13 -8.14
N LEU A 7 0.28 6.22 -9.01
CA LEU A 7 -1.11 6.13 -9.46
C LEU A 7 -2.07 5.86 -8.29
N VAL A 8 -1.70 4.94 -7.41
CA VAL A 8 -2.53 4.57 -6.24
C VAL A 8 -2.57 5.68 -5.20
N THR A 9 -1.45 6.40 -5.00
CA THR A 9 -1.31 7.43 -3.96
C THR A 9 -1.75 8.83 -4.40
N SER A 10 -1.93 9.07 -5.71
CA SER A 10 -2.33 10.38 -6.27
C SER A 10 -3.66 10.91 -5.73
N LEU A 11 -4.59 10.03 -5.34
CA LEU A 11 -5.82 10.40 -4.65
C LEU A 11 -5.60 11.18 -3.34
N GLY A 12 -4.43 11.04 -2.75
CA GLY A 12 -4.09 11.65 -1.47
C GLY A 12 -4.22 13.16 -1.46
N ALA A 13 -3.78 13.81 -2.51
CA ALA A 13 -3.81 15.26 -2.60
C ALA A 13 -5.24 15.85 -2.52
N VAL A 14 -6.23 15.09 -2.99
CA VAL A 14 -7.65 15.53 -2.97
C VAL A 14 -8.37 15.07 -1.69
N LEU A 15 -8.01 13.90 -1.16
CA LEU A 15 -8.69 13.31 -0.02
C LEU A 15 -8.35 14.01 1.30
N LEU A 16 -7.09 14.36 1.53
CA LEU A 16 -6.64 14.91 2.80
C LEU A 16 -7.38 16.18 3.23
N PRO A 17 -7.52 17.23 2.38
CA PRO A 17 -8.27 18.43 2.75
C PRO A 17 -9.74 18.13 3.07
N ARG A 18 -10.35 17.23 2.30
CA ARG A 18 -11.76 16.88 2.46
C ARG A 18 -12.02 16.07 3.73
N LEU A 19 -11.15 15.14 4.06
CA LEU A 19 -11.21 14.37 5.30
C LEU A 19 -10.99 15.27 6.53
N SER A 20 -10.01 16.19 6.46
CA SER A 20 -9.78 17.19 7.51
C SER A 20 -11.02 18.07 7.74
N TYR A 21 -11.65 18.54 6.67
CA TYR A 21 -12.90 19.30 6.77
C TYR A 21 -14.01 18.52 7.48
N TYR A 22 -14.24 17.24 7.14
CA TYR A 22 -15.27 16.43 7.78
C TYR A 22 -15.01 16.20 9.27
N ILE A 23 -13.76 16.06 9.67
CA ILE A 23 -13.39 15.95 11.10
C ILE A 23 -13.67 17.26 11.83
N MET A 24 -13.29 18.42 11.28
CA MET A 24 -13.53 19.74 11.88
C MET A 24 -15.01 20.03 12.06
N GLU A 25 -15.84 19.62 11.09
CA GLU A 25 -17.30 19.80 11.12
C GLU A 25 -18.03 18.72 11.94
N GLY A 26 -17.33 17.73 12.50
CA GLY A 26 -17.93 16.63 13.24
C GLY A 26 -18.74 15.65 12.39
N LYS A 27 -18.58 15.67 11.05
CA LYS A 27 -19.30 14.85 10.07
C LYS A 27 -18.69 13.44 9.98
N LYS A 28 -18.93 12.62 11.01
CA LYS A 28 -18.30 11.29 11.15
C LYS A 28 -18.74 10.30 10.09
N GLU A 29 -19.99 10.34 9.66
CA GLU A 29 -20.52 9.41 8.64
C GLU A 29 -19.92 9.70 7.26
N GLU A 30 -19.85 10.98 6.88
CA GLU A 30 -19.23 11.42 5.63
C GLU A 30 -17.74 11.11 5.60
N PHE A 31 -17.04 11.30 6.74
CA PHE A 31 -15.64 10.91 6.91
C PHE A 31 -15.45 9.42 6.65
N GLN A 32 -16.22 8.54 7.32
CA GLN A 32 -16.13 7.09 7.14
C GLN A 32 -16.54 6.66 5.73
N GLY A 33 -17.58 7.29 5.16
CA GLY A 33 -18.03 7.04 3.80
C GLY A 33 -16.94 7.36 2.75
N LEU A 34 -16.22 8.46 2.95
CA LEU A 34 -15.14 8.84 2.04
C LEU A 34 -13.93 7.89 2.15
N ILE A 35 -13.54 7.50 3.37
CA ILE A 35 -12.47 6.51 3.57
C ILE A 35 -12.84 5.17 2.94
N LYS A 36 -14.09 4.71 3.08
CA LYS A 36 -14.56 3.47 2.45
C LYS A 36 -14.43 3.53 0.92
N LYS A 37 -14.80 4.66 0.30
CA LYS A 37 -14.65 4.85 -1.15
C LYS A 37 -13.17 4.82 -1.56
N ALA A 38 -12.32 5.50 -0.81
CA ALA A 38 -10.88 5.52 -1.05
C ALA A 38 -10.24 4.13 -0.87
N TYR A 39 -10.63 3.40 0.17
CA TYR A 39 -10.18 2.03 0.39
C TYR A 39 -10.55 1.10 -0.78
N ASN A 40 -11.80 1.15 -1.24
CA ASN A 40 -12.25 0.39 -2.41
C ASN A 40 -11.44 0.75 -3.67
N PHE A 41 -11.22 2.05 -3.89
CA PHE A 41 -10.43 2.53 -5.02
C PHE A 41 -8.99 1.99 -4.98
N VAL A 42 -8.34 2.05 -3.82
CA VAL A 42 -6.97 1.51 -3.65
C VAL A 42 -6.94 0.03 -3.99
N ILE A 43 -7.87 -0.77 -3.46
CA ILE A 43 -7.90 -2.21 -3.74
C ILE A 43 -8.16 -2.49 -5.22
N VAL A 44 -9.14 -1.83 -5.83
CA VAL A 44 -9.52 -2.07 -7.23
C VAL A 44 -8.39 -1.74 -8.19
N ILE A 45 -7.55 -0.75 -7.88
CA ILE A 45 -6.41 -0.39 -8.74
C ILE A 45 -5.14 -1.17 -8.34
N ALA A 46 -4.80 -1.20 -7.04
CA ALA A 46 -3.53 -1.76 -6.61
C ALA A 46 -3.46 -3.27 -6.76
N PHE A 47 -4.59 -3.99 -6.54
CA PHE A 47 -4.61 -5.45 -6.61
C PHE A 47 -4.34 -5.99 -8.02
N PRO A 48 -5.01 -5.51 -9.11
CA PRO A 48 -4.67 -5.93 -10.47
C PRO A 48 -3.25 -5.54 -10.88
N LEU A 49 -2.80 -4.33 -10.50
CA LEU A 49 -1.44 -3.88 -10.80
C LEU A 49 -0.38 -4.76 -10.11
N MET A 50 -0.65 -5.19 -8.87
CA MET A 50 0.19 -6.14 -8.15
C MET A 50 0.26 -7.47 -8.90
N LEU A 51 -0.89 -8.06 -9.24
CA LEU A 51 -0.96 -9.33 -9.97
C LEU A 51 -0.28 -9.23 -11.33
N PHE A 52 -0.59 -8.19 -12.11
CA PHE A 52 0.07 -7.92 -13.37
C PHE A 52 1.60 -7.88 -13.22
N THR A 53 2.09 -7.15 -12.20
CA THR A 53 3.53 -7.04 -11.95
C THR A 53 4.14 -8.40 -11.56
N ILE A 54 3.42 -9.25 -10.81
CA ILE A 54 3.91 -10.59 -10.45
C ILE A 54 3.99 -11.50 -11.67
N PHE A 55 2.92 -11.57 -12.48
CA PHE A 55 2.84 -12.50 -13.61
C PHE A 55 3.74 -12.06 -14.78
N TYR A 56 3.77 -10.77 -15.08
CA TYR A 56 4.52 -10.21 -16.21
C TYR A 56 5.85 -9.54 -15.79
N ALA A 57 6.41 -9.89 -14.62
CA ALA A 57 7.65 -9.31 -14.11
C ALA A 57 8.80 -9.39 -15.12
N LYS A 58 8.99 -10.56 -15.74
CA LYS A 58 10.05 -10.79 -16.74
C LYS A 58 9.86 -9.92 -17.98
N ASP A 59 8.64 -9.93 -18.54
CA ASP A 59 8.34 -9.19 -19.76
C ASP A 59 8.43 -7.67 -19.55
N CYS A 60 7.95 -7.19 -18.39
CA CYS A 60 8.11 -5.81 -17.98
C CYS A 60 9.58 -5.39 -17.85
N LEU A 61 10.45 -6.26 -17.29
CA LEU A 61 11.88 -5.99 -17.19
C LEU A 61 12.54 -5.93 -18.56
N ILE A 62 12.24 -6.88 -19.43
CA ILE A 62 12.79 -6.90 -20.81
C ILE A 62 12.36 -5.64 -21.55
N PHE A 63 11.09 -5.27 -21.47
CA PHE A 63 10.55 -4.10 -22.17
C PHE A 63 11.12 -2.76 -21.66
N LEU A 64 11.28 -2.63 -20.32
CA LEU A 64 11.70 -1.36 -19.70
C LEU A 64 13.23 -1.21 -19.60
N SER A 65 13.95 -2.32 -19.46
CA SER A 65 15.36 -2.29 -19.08
C SER A 65 16.25 -3.17 -19.95
N GLY A 66 15.67 -4.04 -20.77
CA GLY A 66 16.40 -4.96 -21.65
C GLY A 66 16.74 -6.31 -20.99
N ASN A 67 17.29 -7.21 -21.83
CA ASN A 67 17.56 -8.60 -21.44
C ASN A 67 18.58 -8.76 -20.30
N GLU A 68 19.45 -7.78 -20.09
CA GLU A 68 20.48 -7.82 -19.05
C GLU A 68 19.87 -7.83 -17.62
N PHE A 69 18.63 -7.35 -17.47
CA PHE A 69 17.94 -7.25 -16.18
C PHE A 69 17.03 -8.43 -15.84
N ILE A 70 17.00 -9.49 -16.65
CA ILE A 70 16.18 -10.70 -16.40
C ILE A 70 16.46 -11.32 -15.03
N GLY A 71 17.70 -11.25 -14.55
CA GLY A 71 18.09 -11.73 -13.22
C GLY A 71 17.37 -11.05 -12.05
N ALA A 72 16.77 -9.85 -12.28
CA ALA A 72 15.98 -9.13 -11.28
C ALA A 72 14.48 -9.54 -11.25
N THR A 73 14.06 -10.53 -12.05
CA THR A 73 12.66 -10.97 -12.11
C THR A 73 12.13 -11.36 -10.74
N LEU A 74 12.86 -12.15 -9.98
CA LEU A 74 12.48 -12.57 -8.63
C LEU A 74 12.33 -11.36 -7.69
N ALA A 75 13.27 -10.41 -7.75
CA ALA A 75 13.19 -9.19 -6.95
C ALA A 75 11.94 -8.36 -7.29
N MET A 76 11.59 -8.27 -8.57
CA MET A 76 10.38 -7.56 -9.02
C MET A 76 9.10 -8.25 -8.57
N GLN A 77 9.06 -9.59 -8.58
CA GLN A 77 7.92 -10.36 -8.09
C GLN A 77 7.75 -10.21 -6.56
N ILE A 78 8.84 -10.28 -5.80
CA ILE A 78 8.81 -10.10 -4.34
C ILE A 78 8.35 -8.69 -3.93
N ILE A 79 8.78 -7.65 -4.66
CA ILE A 79 8.42 -6.28 -4.32
C ILE A 79 7.02 -5.87 -4.80
N ALA A 80 6.40 -6.60 -5.72
CA ALA A 80 5.10 -6.23 -6.31
C ALA A 80 3.97 -6.07 -5.27
N PRO A 81 3.83 -6.93 -4.22
CA PRO A 81 2.80 -6.74 -3.20
C PRO A 81 2.89 -5.41 -2.45
N THR A 82 4.07 -4.75 -2.44
CA THR A 82 4.21 -3.43 -1.82
C THR A 82 3.36 -2.36 -2.52
N ILE A 83 2.91 -2.55 -3.77
CA ILE A 83 1.98 -1.64 -4.45
C ILE A 83 0.69 -1.52 -3.65
N LEU A 84 0.14 -2.65 -3.20
CA LEU A 84 -1.06 -2.69 -2.38
C LEU A 84 -0.78 -2.18 -0.95
N LEU A 85 0.30 -2.65 -0.33
CA LEU A 85 0.65 -2.26 1.04
C LEU A 85 0.89 -0.75 1.16
N ILE A 86 1.66 -0.15 0.25
CA ILE A 86 1.93 1.31 0.21
C ILE A 86 0.64 2.09 -0.07
N GLY A 87 -0.23 1.59 -0.96
CA GLY A 87 -1.51 2.23 -1.22
C GLY A 87 -2.38 2.31 0.04
N LEU A 88 -2.48 1.20 0.78
CA LEU A 88 -3.24 1.14 2.02
C LEU A 88 -2.57 1.92 3.17
N SER A 89 -1.24 1.81 3.34
CA SER A 89 -0.54 2.55 4.38
C SER A 89 -0.54 4.05 4.14
N ASN A 90 -0.50 4.51 2.89
CA ASN A 90 -0.67 5.92 2.54
C ASN A 90 -2.08 6.41 2.90
N LEU A 91 -3.12 5.62 2.58
CA LEU A 91 -4.50 5.96 2.94
C LEU A 91 -4.66 6.03 4.47
N LEU A 92 -4.26 5.00 5.22
CA LEU A 92 -4.45 4.96 6.67
C LEU A 92 -3.53 5.95 7.39
N GLY A 93 -2.28 6.08 6.95
CA GLY A 93 -1.29 6.97 7.53
C GLY A 93 -1.59 8.44 7.26
N ILE A 94 -1.37 8.87 6.03
CA ILE A 94 -1.46 10.30 5.70
C ILE A 94 -2.91 10.78 5.70
N GLN A 95 -3.82 10.02 5.07
CA GLN A 95 -5.20 10.49 4.83
C GLN A 95 -6.12 10.34 6.05
N VAL A 96 -5.82 9.41 6.96
CA VAL A 96 -6.68 9.13 8.12
C VAL A 96 -6.04 9.56 9.43
N LEU A 97 -4.79 9.14 9.72
CA LEU A 97 -4.14 9.50 11.00
C LEU A 97 -3.89 11.00 11.11
N THR A 98 -3.49 11.69 10.03
CA THR A 98 -3.20 13.14 10.08
C THR A 98 -4.45 13.97 10.42
N PRO A 99 -5.63 13.83 9.75
CA PRO A 99 -6.83 14.56 10.14
C PRO A 99 -7.33 14.24 11.56
N LEU A 100 -6.98 13.06 12.08
CA LEU A 100 -7.32 12.66 13.44
C LEU A 100 -6.33 13.20 14.50
N ASN A 101 -5.37 14.07 14.13
CA ASN A 101 -4.28 14.57 14.98
C ASN A 101 -3.43 13.43 15.58
N LYS A 102 -3.22 12.37 14.79
CA LYS A 102 -2.44 11.18 15.19
C LYS A 102 -1.13 11.05 14.38
N GLU A 103 -0.46 12.19 14.09
CA GLU A 103 0.79 12.19 13.30
C GLU A 103 1.92 11.43 14.01
N LYS A 104 1.94 11.45 15.36
CA LYS A 104 2.92 10.67 16.12
C LYS A 104 2.83 9.18 15.84
N GLN A 105 1.60 8.65 15.73
CA GLN A 105 1.35 7.24 15.39
C GLN A 105 1.78 6.94 13.96
N LEU A 106 1.58 7.87 13.02
CA LEU A 106 2.11 7.77 11.67
C LEU A 106 3.65 7.65 11.70
N VAL A 107 4.33 8.56 12.41
CA VAL A 107 5.80 8.54 12.55
C VAL A 107 6.27 7.22 13.17
N TYR A 108 5.64 6.76 14.26
CA TYR A 108 6.00 5.48 14.89
C TYR A 108 5.87 4.30 13.93
N SER A 109 4.82 4.25 13.09
CA SER A 109 4.66 3.19 12.10
C SER A 109 5.80 3.20 11.07
N VAL A 110 6.15 4.37 10.57
CA VAL A 110 7.23 4.53 9.57
C VAL A 110 8.59 4.18 10.17
N VAL A 111 8.88 4.65 11.38
CA VAL A 111 10.14 4.33 12.09
C VAL A 111 10.24 2.83 12.36
N ALA A 112 9.16 2.18 12.79
CA ALA A 112 9.15 0.73 13.00
C ALA A 112 9.45 -0.02 11.69
N GLY A 113 8.82 0.36 10.58
CA GLY A 113 9.10 -0.21 9.26
C GLY A 113 10.55 0.01 8.82
N ALA A 114 11.08 1.23 8.99
CA ALA A 114 12.45 1.56 8.61
C ALA A 114 13.49 0.75 9.41
N LEU A 115 13.27 0.54 10.71
CA LEU A 115 14.15 -0.30 11.53
C LEU A 115 14.13 -1.76 11.06
N VAL A 116 12.94 -2.29 10.76
CA VAL A 116 12.80 -3.66 10.23
C VAL A 116 13.46 -3.78 8.86
N ASP A 117 13.25 -2.81 7.96
CA ASP A 117 13.89 -2.78 6.65
C ASP A 117 15.41 -2.82 6.76
N LEU A 118 15.98 -1.96 7.62
CA LEU A 118 17.42 -1.90 7.86
C LEU A 118 17.98 -3.25 8.35
N ILE A 119 17.34 -3.86 9.35
CA ILE A 119 17.77 -5.15 9.91
C ILE A 119 17.72 -6.24 8.84
N LEU A 120 16.62 -6.34 8.10
CA LEU A 120 16.44 -7.36 7.08
C LEU A 120 17.37 -7.17 5.90
N ASN A 121 17.65 -5.93 5.50
CA ASN A 121 18.60 -5.63 4.44
C ASN A 121 20.03 -6.04 4.82
N ILE A 122 20.47 -5.81 6.05
CA ILE A 122 21.78 -6.27 6.54
C ILE A 122 21.89 -7.81 6.47
N ILE A 123 20.80 -8.53 6.73
CA ILE A 123 20.80 -10.01 6.75
C ILE A 123 20.67 -10.61 5.34
N PHE A 124 19.77 -10.05 4.51
CA PHE A 124 19.36 -10.69 3.26
C PHE A 124 20.09 -10.17 2.01
N ILE A 125 20.53 -8.91 1.97
CA ILE A 125 21.24 -8.38 0.82
C ILE A 125 22.55 -9.17 0.55
N PRO A 126 23.39 -9.51 1.55
CA PRO A 126 24.61 -10.27 1.30
C PRO A 126 24.36 -11.67 0.72
N LYS A 127 23.17 -12.25 0.99
CA LYS A 127 22.83 -13.61 0.56
C LYS A 127 22.04 -13.65 -0.75
N MET A 128 21.17 -12.67 -0.99
CA MET A 128 20.18 -12.70 -2.06
C MET A 128 20.24 -11.46 -2.98
N GLY A 129 21.14 -10.52 -2.72
CA GLY A 129 21.26 -9.30 -3.52
C GLY A 129 19.94 -8.52 -3.60
N ALA A 130 19.51 -8.20 -4.83
CA ALA A 130 18.28 -7.43 -5.08
C ALA A 130 17.01 -8.11 -4.56
N ALA A 131 16.93 -9.44 -4.60
CA ALA A 131 15.78 -10.17 -4.04
C ALA A 131 15.71 -10.02 -2.51
N GLY A 132 16.87 -10.01 -1.82
CA GLY A 132 16.96 -9.76 -0.39
C GLY A 132 16.49 -8.36 0.00
N ALA A 133 16.91 -7.33 -0.74
CA ALA A 133 16.43 -5.96 -0.55
C ALA A 133 14.90 -5.84 -0.78
N SER A 134 14.38 -6.52 -1.80
CA SER A 134 12.95 -6.55 -2.09
C SER A 134 12.14 -7.19 -0.96
N LEU A 135 12.66 -8.26 -0.36
CA LEU A 135 12.05 -8.94 0.78
C LEU A 135 12.07 -8.03 2.02
N GLY A 136 13.19 -7.36 2.32
CA GLY A 136 13.28 -6.38 3.40
C GLY A 136 12.21 -5.31 3.28
N THR A 137 12.12 -4.67 2.11
CA THR A 137 11.11 -3.64 1.84
C THR A 137 9.67 -4.19 1.95
N LEU A 138 9.39 -5.39 1.45
CA LEU A 138 8.06 -6.00 1.55
C LEU A 138 7.63 -6.17 3.02
N VAL A 139 8.51 -6.72 3.84
CA VAL A 139 8.22 -6.93 5.27
C VAL A 139 8.10 -5.60 6.00
N ALA A 140 8.94 -4.62 5.70
CA ALA A 140 8.88 -3.28 6.28
C ALA A 140 7.52 -2.60 6.01
N GLU A 141 7.04 -2.61 4.77
CA GLU A 141 5.73 -2.04 4.41
C GLU A 141 4.58 -2.78 5.10
N PHE A 142 4.70 -4.10 5.25
CA PHE A 142 3.73 -4.88 6.01
C PHE A 142 3.71 -4.48 7.49
N VAL A 143 4.87 -4.23 8.10
CA VAL A 143 4.97 -3.72 9.48
C VAL A 143 4.36 -2.33 9.60
N VAL A 144 4.68 -1.39 8.68
CA VAL A 144 4.08 -0.05 8.67
C VAL A 144 2.56 -0.14 8.67
N LEU A 145 1.99 -0.90 7.73
CA LEU A 145 0.54 -1.06 7.60
C LEU A 145 -0.07 -1.70 8.85
N THR A 146 0.58 -2.74 9.39
CA THR A 146 0.10 -3.43 10.61
C THR A 146 0.03 -2.49 11.79
N VAL A 147 1.08 -1.69 12.04
CA VAL A 147 1.11 -0.70 13.12
C VAL A 147 0.00 0.32 12.94
N GLN A 148 -0.23 0.83 11.73
CA GLN A 148 -1.32 1.78 11.44
C GLN A 148 -2.69 1.16 11.69
N ILE A 149 -2.91 -0.09 11.29
CA ILE A 149 -4.16 -0.83 11.55
C ILE A 149 -4.39 -0.98 13.06
N LEU A 150 -3.36 -1.31 13.83
CA LEU A 150 -3.47 -1.41 15.28
C LEU A 150 -3.92 -0.10 15.94
N TYR A 151 -3.43 1.05 15.49
CA TYR A 151 -3.88 2.36 15.97
C TYR A 151 -5.28 2.76 15.51
N LEU A 152 -5.74 2.20 14.39
CA LEU A 152 -7.04 2.50 13.78
C LEU A 152 -8.01 1.30 13.83
N LYS A 153 -7.75 0.28 14.66
CA LYS A 153 -8.43 -1.00 14.65
C LYS A 153 -9.96 -0.90 14.53
N ASP A 154 -10.59 -0.09 15.37
CA ASP A 154 -12.06 0.03 15.41
C ASP A 154 -12.63 0.66 14.12
N LEU A 155 -11.93 1.66 13.59
CA LEU A 155 -12.29 2.31 12.32
C LEU A 155 -12.04 1.37 11.14
N PHE A 156 -10.86 0.74 11.10
CA PHE A 156 -10.45 -0.14 10.02
C PHE A 156 -11.38 -1.36 9.89
N PHE A 157 -11.66 -2.08 10.99
CA PHE A 157 -12.53 -3.25 10.95
C PHE A 157 -13.99 -2.88 10.62
N ARG A 158 -14.45 -1.71 11.03
CA ARG A 158 -15.78 -1.21 10.66
C ARG A 158 -15.89 -0.97 9.16
N ILE A 159 -14.88 -0.33 8.56
CA ILE A 159 -14.81 -0.07 7.11
C ILE A 159 -14.65 -1.38 6.35
N ALA A 160 -13.71 -2.25 6.76
CA ALA A 160 -13.44 -3.51 6.10
C ALA A 160 -14.67 -4.42 6.04
N LYS A 161 -15.46 -4.51 7.13
CA LYS A 161 -16.72 -5.27 7.14
C LYS A 161 -17.77 -4.74 6.14
N GLN A 162 -17.74 -3.45 5.83
CA GLN A 162 -18.71 -2.83 4.92
C GLN A 162 -18.26 -2.89 3.45
N VAL A 163 -17.05 -3.33 3.19
CA VAL A 163 -16.52 -3.50 1.82
C VAL A 163 -17.11 -4.76 1.21
N GLN A 164 -17.70 -4.61 0.03
CA GLN A 164 -18.29 -5.73 -0.71
C GLN A 164 -17.20 -6.44 -1.54
N TYR A 165 -16.34 -7.20 -0.88
CA TYR A 165 -15.23 -7.92 -1.52
C TYR A 165 -15.69 -8.79 -2.71
N GLY A 166 -16.87 -9.40 -2.62
CA GLY A 166 -17.45 -10.20 -3.72
C GLY A 166 -17.66 -9.40 -5.01
N LYS A 167 -18.06 -8.14 -4.93
CA LYS A 167 -18.20 -7.27 -6.11
C LYS A 167 -16.85 -6.87 -6.69
N ILE A 168 -15.85 -6.67 -5.84
CA ILE A 168 -14.49 -6.37 -6.27
C ILE A 168 -13.90 -7.57 -7.03
N VAL A 169 -14.01 -8.78 -6.44
CA VAL A 169 -13.55 -10.02 -7.09
C VAL A 169 -14.28 -10.26 -8.42
N LEU A 170 -15.61 -10.07 -8.45
CA LEU A 170 -16.38 -10.21 -9.67
C LEU A 170 -15.95 -9.22 -10.76
N ALA A 171 -15.74 -7.95 -10.38
CA ALA A 171 -15.27 -6.93 -11.32
C ALA A 171 -13.86 -7.25 -11.86
N LEU A 172 -12.98 -7.82 -11.04
CA LEU A 172 -11.64 -8.24 -11.44
C LEU A 172 -11.67 -9.44 -12.39
N ILE A 173 -12.57 -10.41 -12.16
CA ILE A 173 -12.77 -11.58 -13.05
C ILE A 173 -13.35 -11.16 -14.39
N LEU A 174 -14.27 -10.19 -14.42
CA LEU A 174 -14.88 -9.70 -15.66
C LEU A 174 -13.93 -8.80 -16.48
N ALA A 175 -12.87 -8.28 -15.86
CA ALA A 175 -11.86 -7.43 -16.52
C ALA A 175 -10.62 -8.22 -17.00
N SER A 176 -10.50 -9.51 -16.64
CA SER A 176 -9.44 -10.44 -17.09
C SER A 176 -9.81 -11.17 -18.35
#